data_ea554f388a3dc4da0f69683c960d7bb6
#
_entry.id   ea554f388a3dc4da0f69683c960d7bb6
#
_cell.length_a   1.000
_cell.length_b   1.000
_cell.length_c   1.000
_cell.angle_alpha   90.00
_cell.angle_beta   90.00
_cell.angle_gamma   90.00
#
_symmetry.space_group_name_H-M   'P 1'
#
loop_
_entity.id
_entity.type
_entity.pdbx_description
1 polymer ?
#
loop_
_entity_poly.entity_id
_entity_poly.type
_entity_poly.pdbx_seq_one_letter_code
_entity_poly.pdbx_strand_id
1 'polypeptide(L)'
;SRGLGDVYKRQVLLDIYDFFEKKIKYLRKIGIHHDDIILDPGIGFGKNLKHNMTLIKNISIYHSLGFPILLGISRKKFIKELSHKNDSLLRLGGTISSTIFLMTQGIQILRVHEVNEINQSIKIFKELIR
;
A
#
# COMPACT_ATOMS: atom_id res chain seq x y z
N SER A 1 22.29 14.39 2.21
CA SER A 1 23.22 13.33 1.88
C SER A 1 22.52 12.00 1.66
N ARG A 2 23.17 11.12 0.95
CA ARG A 2 22.64 9.81 0.62
C ARG A 2 22.34 8.99 1.88
N GLY A 3 23.25 9.00 2.88
CA GLY A 3 23.09 8.26 4.12
C GLY A 3 21.91 8.73 4.96
N LEU A 4 21.70 10.03 5.07
CA LEU A 4 20.57 10.60 5.81
C LEU A 4 19.23 10.25 5.16
N GLY A 5 19.14 10.30 3.83
CA GLY A 5 17.94 9.91 3.11
C GLY A 5 17.56 8.45 3.33
N ASP A 6 18.55 7.57 3.33
CA ASP A 6 18.33 6.14 3.56
C ASP A 6 17.90 5.86 5.00
N VAL A 7 18.50 6.53 5.99
CA VAL A 7 18.11 6.42 7.41
C VAL A 7 16.64 6.85 7.59
N TYR A 8 16.27 7.97 6.98
CA TYR A 8 14.91 8.50 7.08
C TYR A 8 13.87 7.56 6.47
N LYS A 9 14.15 7.02 5.28
CA LYS A 9 13.26 6.06 4.62
C LYS A 9 13.10 4.79 5.46
N ARG A 10 14.20 4.29 5.99
CA ARG A 10 14.18 3.11 6.86
C ARG A 10 13.34 3.37 8.11
N GLN A 11 13.44 4.56 8.69
CA GLN A 11 12.70 4.92 9.91
C GLN A 11 11.18 4.87 9.68
N VAL A 12 10.68 5.40 8.55
CA VAL A 12 9.25 5.33 8.21
C VAL A 12 8.76 3.88 8.17
N LEU A 13 9.53 3.02 7.52
CA LEU A 13 9.17 1.60 7.39
C LEU A 13 9.15 0.90 8.74
N LEU A 14 10.13 1.17 9.59
CA LEU A 14 10.24 0.57 10.92
C LEU A 14 9.15 1.07 11.87
N ASP A 15 8.83 2.35 11.83
CA ASP A 15 7.77 2.91 12.68
C ASP A 15 6.43 2.24 12.42
N ILE A 16 6.11 2.00 11.15
CA ILE A 16 4.87 1.32 10.77
C ILE A 16 4.93 -0.16 11.14
N TYR A 17 6.07 -0.80 10.96
CA TYR A 17 6.26 -2.19 11.38
C TYR A 17 6.01 -2.34 12.88
N ASP A 18 6.61 -1.47 13.70
CA ASP A 18 6.44 -1.47 15.14
C ASP A 18 4.99 -1.20 15.54
N PHE A 19 4.32 -0.28 14.85
CA PHE A 19 2.90 -0.02 15.06
C PHE A 19 2.08 -1.29 14.82
N PHE A 20 2.30 -1.97 13.71
CA PHE A 20 1.59 -3.22 13.42
C PHE A 20 1.85 -4.28 14.47
N GLU A 21 3.10 -4.49 14.87
CA GLU A 21 3.44 -5.49 15.89
C GLU A 21 2.69 -5.23 17.20
N LYS A 22 2.68 -3.99 17.67
CA LYS A 22 1.99 -3.62 18.91
C LYS A 22 0.48 -3.84 18.80
N LYS A 23 -0.12 -3.45 17.67
CA LYS A 23 -1.55 -3.62 17.44
C LYS A 23 -1.94 -5.09 17.34
N ILE A 24 -1.16 -5.89 16.64
CA ILE A 24 -1.39 -7.33 16.53
C ILE A 24 -1.36 -7.98 17.93
N LYS A 25 -0.33 -7.68 18.71
CA LYS A 25 -0.21 -8.21 20.08
C LYS A 25 -1.42 -7.85 20.93
N TYR A 26 -1.84 -6.58 20.87
CA TYR A 26 -2.99 -6.10 21.63
C TYR A 26 -4.28 -6.82 21.18
N LEU A 27 -4.54 -6.88 19.89
CA LEU A 27 -5.74 -7.50 19.35
C LEU A 27 -5.81 -8.99 19.69
N ARG A 28 -4.69 -9.70 19.57
CA ARG A 28 -4.63 -11.11 19.93
C ARG A 28 -4.85 -11.32 21.44
N LYS A 29 -4.30 -10.44 22.25
CA LYS A 29 -4.46 -10.51 23.70
C LYS A 29 -5.91 -10.35 24.14
N ILE A 30 -6.68 -9.47 23.48
CA ILE A 30 -8.11 -9.28 23.81
C ILE A 30 -9.02 -10.29 23.12
N GLY A 31 -8.47 -11.27 22.40
CA GLY A 31 -9.25 -12.37 21.86
C GLY A 31 -9.66 -12.27 20.40
N ILE A 32 -9.15 -11.28 19.67
CA ILE A 32 -9.40 -11.20 18.22
C ILE A 32 -8.62 -12.32 17.52
N HIS A 33 -9.33 -13.12 16.74
CA HIS A 33 -8.74 -14.26 16.06
C HIS A 33 -7.76 -13.80 14.97
N HIS A 34 -6.69 -14.58 14.76
CA HIS A 34 -5.67 -14.29 13.73
C HIS A 34 -6.31 -14.01 12.35
N ASP A 35 -7.29 -14.80 11.96
CA ASP A 35 -7.93 -14.70 10.65
C ASP A 35 -8.83 -13.47 10.48
N ASP A 36 -9.08 -12.75 11.57
CA ASP A 36 -9.92 -11.54 11.56
C ASP A 36 -9.10 -10.24 11.52
N ILE A 37 -7.80 -10.34 11.25
CA ILE A 37 -6.90 -9.18 11.24
C ILE A 37 -6.37 -8.95 9.83
N ILE A 38 -6.49 -7.71 9.36
CA ILE A 38 -5.94 -7.22 8.09
C ILE A 38 -5.12 -5.97 8.40
N LEU A 39 -3.96 -5.84 7.79
CA LEU A 39 -3.06 -4.71 8.01
C LEU A 39 -3.26 -3.65 6.93
N ASP A 40 -3.46 -2.39 7.34
CA ASP A 40 -3.57 -1.24 6.44
C ASP A 40 -2.57 -0.17 6.87
N PRO A 41 -1.51 0.10 6.09
CA PRO A 41 -0.50 1.08 6.48
C PRO A 41 -0.96 2.54 6.35
N GLY A 42 -2.15 2.79 5.81
CA GLY A 42 -2.71 4.14 5.73
C GLY A 42 -2.03 5.04 4.71
N ILE A 43 -1.90 4.58 3.48
CA ILE A 43 -1.35 5.41 2.39
C ILE A 43 -2.13 6.72 2.30
N GLY A 44 -1.41 7.85 2.33
CA GLY A 44 -1.99 9.19 2.24
C GLY A 44 -2.34 9.83 3.58
N PHE A 45 -2.51 9.05 4.65
CA PHE A 45 -2.92 9.58 5.95
C PHE A 45 -1.71 10.12 6.73
N GLY A 46 -1.63 11.44 6.90
CA GLY A 46 -0.56 12.08 7.66
C GLY A 46 0.84 11.90 7.07
N LYS A 47 0.94 11.51 5.81
CA LYS A 47 2.20 11.22 5.13
C LYS A 47 2.39 12.14 3.93
N ASN A 48 3.63 12.55 3.69
CA ASN A 48 3.98 13.30 2.49
C ASN A 48 4.24 12.34 1.31
N LEU A 49 4.51 12.90 0.13
CA LEU A 49 4.77 12.12 -1.08
C LEU A 49 5.94 11.14 -0.88
N LYS A 50 7.01 11.59 -0.28
CA LYS A 50 8.22 10.78 -0.06
C LYS A 50 7.92 9.58 0.84
N HIS A 51 7.16 9.79 1.92
CA HIS A 51 6.74 8.71 2.82
C HIS A 51 5.86 7.70 2.10
N ASN A 52 4.88 8.17 1.35
CA ASN A 52 3.97 7.30 0.61
C ASN A 52 4.70 6.45 -0.43
N MET A 53 5.63 7.05 -1.17
CA MET A 53 6.41 6.32 -2.16
C MET A 53 7.33 5.29 -1.52
N THR A 54 7.95 5.64 -0.39
CA THR A 54 8.78 4.70 0.37
C THR A 54 7.97 3.49 0.83
N LEU A 55 6.77 3.71 1.35
CA LEU A 55 5.88 2.64 1.78
C LEU A 55 5.48 1.74 0.63
N ILE A 56 5.00 2.32 -0.47
CA ILE A 56 4.53 1.56 -1.62
C ILE A 56 5.67 0.72 -2.21
N LYS A 57 6.84 1.31 -2.39
CA LYS A 57 8.00 0.62 -2.95
C LYS A 57 8.46 -0.57 -2.12
N ASN A 58 8.29 -0.51 -0.81
CA ASN A 58 8.81 -1.51 0.13
C ASN A 58 7.70 -2.26 0.87
N ILE A 59 6.49 -2.24 0.35
CA ILE A 59 5.32 -2.80 1.04
C ILE A 59 5.47 -4.28 1.38
N SER A 60 6.24 -5.02 0.60
CA SER A 60 6.43 -6.46 0.79
C SER A 60 7.09 -6.83 2.13
N ILE A 61 7.79 -5.89 2.78
CA ILE A 61 8.44 -6.19 4.08
C ILE A 61 7.42 -6.56 5.16
N TYR A 62 6.18 -6.09 5.04
CA TYR A 62 5.14 -6.35 6.05
C TYR A 62 4.53 -7.74 5.95
N HIS A 63 4.81 -8.49 4.87
CA HIS A 63 4.37 -9.88 4.76
C HIS A 63 4.95 -10.76 5.87
N SER A 64 6.11 -10.41 6.40
CA SER A 64 6.74 -11.15 7.49
C SER A 64 5.90 -11.18 8.77
N LEU A 65 4.95 -10.26 8.91
CA LEU A 65 4.04 -10.24 10.06
C LEU A 65 2.96 -11.33 9.99
N GLY A 66 2.73 -11.92 8.80
CA GLY A 66 1.84 -13.07 8.65
C GLY A 66 0.36 -12.76 8.49
N PHE A 67 0.01 -11.55 8.06
CA PHE A 67 -1.38 -11.11 7.86
C PHE A 67 -1.58 -10.55 6.47
N PRO A 68 -2.81 -10.60 5.93
CA PRO A 68 -3.11 -9.93 4.67
C PRO A 68 -2.92 -8.42 4.78
N ILE A 69 -2.47 -7.81 3.69
CA ILE A 69 -2.24 -6.36 3.60
C ILE A 69 -3.27 -5.76 2.66
N LEU A 70 -3.93 -4.71 3.12
CA LEU A 70 -4.87 -3.91 2.35
C LEU A 70 -4.25 -2.55 2.05
N LEU A 71 -4.38 -2.09 0.81
CA LEU A 71 -3.96 -0.75 0.42
C LEU A 71 -5.08 -0.01 -0.30
N GLY A 72 -5.32 1.24 0.12
CA GLY A 72 -6.22 2.16 -0.55
C GLY A 72 -5.42 3.19 -1.33
N ILE A 73 -5.06 2.86 -2.57
CA ILE A 73 -4.25 3.72 -3.45
C ILE A 73 -5.07 4.53 -4.44
N SER A 74 -6.35 4.17 -4.62
CA SER A 74 -7.21 4.73 -5.66
C SER A 74 -7.41 6.22 -5.49
N ARG A 75 -7.17 6.99 -6.54
CA ARG A 75 -7.33 8.44 -6.61
C ARG A 75 -6.56 9.20 -5.53
N LYS A 76 -5.53 8.59 -4.95
CA LYS A 76 -4.76 9.22 -3.86
C LYS A 76 -3.92 10.40 -4.35
N LYS A 77 -3.63 11.30 -3.41
CA LYS A 77 -2.91 12.55 -3.67
C LYS A 77 -1.54 12.33 -4.32
N PHE A 78 -0.85 11.23 -4.02
CA PHE A 78 0.46 10.96 -4.61
C PHE A 78 0.40 10.84 -6.15
N ILE A 79 -0.72 10.33 -6.68
CA ILE A 79 -0.94 10.25 -8.13
C ILE A 79 -1.03 11.66 -8.71
N LYS A 80 -1.78 12.55 -8.04
CA LYS A 80 -1.88 13.96 -8.42
C LYS A 80 -0.50 14.62 -8.41
N GLU A 81 0.25 14.43 -7.34
CA GLU A 81 1.55 15.09 -7.16
C GLU A 81 2.57 14.66 -8.23
N LEU A 82 2.55 13.39 -8.64
CA LEU A 82 3.47 12.87 -9.65
C LEU A 82 3.02 13.15 -11.08
N SER A 83 1.72 13.14 -11.35
CA SER A 83 1.18 13.26 -12.71
C SER A 83 0.66 14.66 -13.03
N HIS A 84 0.57 15.54 -12.04
CA HIS A 84 0.03 16.90 -12.16
C HIS A 84 -1.43 16.94 -12.61
N LYS A 85 -2.23 15.89 -12.31
CA LYS A 85 -3.66 15.82 -12.60
C LYS A 85 -4.47 16.14 -11.35
N ASN A 86 -5.08 17.34 -11.32
CA ASN A 86 -5.81 17.85 -10.16
C ASN A 86 -7.14 17.13 -9.92
N ASP A 87 -7.87 16.77 -10.99
CA ASP A 87 -9.15 16.08 -10.86
C ASP A 87 -8.93 14.62 -10.47
N SER A 88 -9.58 14.19 -9.38
CA SER A 88 -9.50 12.81 -8.91
C SER A 88 -9.98 11.79 -9.94
N LEU A 89 -10.91 12.18 -10.81
CA LEU A 89 -11.42 11.32 -11.88
C LEU A 89 -10.39 11.08 -12.99
N LEU A 90 -9.36 11.93 -13.08
CA LEU A 90 -8.28 11.80 -14.07
C LEU A 90 -7.07 11.02 -13.53
N ARG A 91 -7.26 10.28 -12.42
CA ARG A 91 -6.17 9.52 -11.78
C ARG A 91 -6.25 8.02 -12.03
N LEU A 92 -7.12 7.58 -12.95
CA LEU A 92 -7.31 6.15 -13.22
C LEU A 92 -6.01 5.47 -13.69
N GLY A 93 -5.27 6.09 -14.58
CA GLY A 93 -3.99 5.55 -15.07
C GLY A 93 -3.01 5.28 -13.94
N GLY A 94 -2.89 6.24 -13.00
CA GLY A 94 -2.04 6.08 -11.82
C GLY A 94 -2.53 4.98 -10.88
N THR A 95 -3.84 4.85 -10.71
CA THR A 95 -4.44 3.77 -9.91
C THR A 95 -4.15 2.41 -10.54
N ILE A 96 -4.29 2.27 -11.85
CA ILE A 96 -3.99 1.02 -12.57
C ILE A 96 -2.51 0.66 -12.44
N SER A 97 -1.63 1.62 -12.69
CA SER A 97 -0.18 1.40 -12.60
C SER A 97 0.24 0.96 -11.20
N SER A 98 -0.26 1.64 -10.18
CA SER A 98 0.02 1.28 -8.79
C SER A 98 -0.52 -0.11 -8.45
N THR A 99 -1.71 -0.45 -8.94
CA THR A 99 -2.30 -1.78 -8.74
C THR A 99 -1.40 -2.87 -9.29
N ILE A 100 -0.93 -2.71 -10.54
CA ILE A 100 -0.07 -3.70 -11.18
C ILE A 100 1.24 -3.85 -10.40
N PHE A 101 1.86 -2.75 -10.00
CA PHE A 101 3.06 -2.81 -9.16
C PHE A 101 2.80 -3.57 -7.86
N LEU A 102 1.70 -3.26 -7.15
CA LEU A 102 1.37 -3.90 -5.88
C LEU A 102 1.08 -5.39 -6.03
N MET A 103 0.54 -5.81 -7.17
CA MET A 103 0.38 -7.23 -7.46
C MET A 103 1.73 -7.95 -7.50
N THR A 104 2.77 -7.31 -8.06
CA THR A 104 4.12 -7.89 -8.06
C THR A 104 4.70 -7.98 -6.66
N GLN A 105 4.18 -7.18 -5.73
CA GLN A 105 4.60 -7.17 -4.32
C GLN A 105 3.76 -8.10 -3.45
N GLY A 106 2.84 -8.86 -4.04
CA GLY A 106 2.05 -9.86 -3.32
C GLY A 106 0.92 -9.28 -2.46
N ILE A 107 0.45 -8.07 -2.75
CA ILE A 107 -0.63 -7.45 -1.98
C ILE A 107 -1.94 -8.19 -2.25
N GLN A 108 -2.67 -8.52 -1.18
CA GLN A 108 -3.85 -9.35 -1.25
C GLN A 108 -5.15 -8.57 -1.46
N ILE A 109 -5.24 -7.35 -0.93
CA ILE A 109 -6.50 -6.59 -0.91
C ILE A 109 -6.23 -5.15 -1.36
N LEU A 110 -7.04 -4.68 -2.32
CA LEU A 110 -7.00 -3.30 -2.79
C LEU A 110 -8.37 -2.68 -2.67
N ARG A 111 -8.43 -1.48 -2.11
CA ARG A 111 -9.65 -0.69 -2.06
C ARG A 111 -9.59 0.37 -3.17
N VAL A 112 -10.52 0.28 -4.12
CA VAL A 112 -10.51 1.12 -5.32
C VAL A 112 -11.90 1.67 -5.61
N HIS A 113 -11.98 2.76 -6.41
CA HIS A 113 -13.25 3.33 -6.87
C HIS A 113 -13.72 2.68 -8.17
N GLU A 114 -12.83 2.53 -9.14
CA GLU A 114 -13.16 1.98 -10.46
C GLU A 114 -12.94 0.47 -10.46
N VAL A 115 -13.83 -0.26 -9.78
CA VAL A 115 -13.68 -1.71 -9.57
C VAL A 115 -13.61 -2.48 -10.89
N ASN A 116 -14.45 -2.13 -11.86
CA ASN A 116 -14.49 -2.85 -13.14
C ASN A 116 -13.19 -2.70 -13.92
N GLU A 117 -12.67 -1.48 -14.01
CA GLU A 117 -11.44 -1.16 -14.73
C GLU A 117 -10.23 -1.81 -14.07
N ILE A 118 -10.17 -1.74 -12.74
CA ILE A 118 -9.08 -2.35 -11.99
C ILE A 118 -9.14 -3.88 -12.10
N ASN A 119 -10.33 -4.47 -11.99
CA ASN A 119 -10.50 -5.92 -12.13
C ASN A 119 -10.08 -6.40 -13.51
N GLN A 120 -10.43 -5.64 -14.57
CA GLN A 120 -9.98 -5.93 -15.92
C GLN A 120 -8.46 -5.91 -16.02
N SER A 121 -7.83 -4.88 -15.45
CA SER A 121 -6.36 -4.75 -15.44
C SER A 121 -5.69 -5.93 -14.77
N ILE A 122 -6.24 -6.37 -13.62
CA ILE A 122 -5.72 -7.50 -12.87
C ILE A 122 -5.82 -8.79 -13.69
N LYS A 123 -6.97 -9.03 -14.31
CA LYS A 123 -7.18 -10.24 -15.13
C LYS A 123 -6.23 -10.31 -16.32
N ILE A 124 -6.04 -9.21 -17.02
CA ILE A 124 -5.12 -9.15 -18.17
C ILE A 124 -3.68 -9.36 -17.69
N PHE A 125 -3.27 -8.68 -16.61
CA PHE A 125 -1.92 -8.82 -16.09
C PHE A 125 -1.62 -10.26 -15.67
N LYS A 126 -2.53 -10.91 -14.96
CA LYS A 126 -2.37 -12.30 -14.55
C LYS A 126 -2.17 -13.24 -15.73
N GLU A 127 -2.89 -13.03 -16.82
CA GLU A 127 -2.77 -13.83 -18.04
C GLU A 127 -1.41 -13.61 -18.70
N LEU A 128 -0.92 -12.38 -18.71
CA LEU A 128 0.36 -12.04 -19.34
C LEU A 128 1.58 -12.60 -18.63
N ILE A 129 1.51 -12.78 -17.32
CA ILE A 129 2.64 -13.30 -16.50
C ILE A 129 2.54 -14.79 -16.22
N ARG A 130 1.54 -15.45 -16.71
CA ARG A 130 1.27 -16.88 -16.52
C ARG A 130 2.30 -17.80 -17.14
#